data_da9566a3d3a530798d3d27e95cc04879
#
_entry.id   da9566a3d3a530798d3d27e95cc04879
#
_cell.length_a   1.000
_cell.length_b   1.000
_cell.length_c   1.000
_cell.angle_alpha   90.00
_cell.angle_beta   90.00
_cell.angle_gamma   90.00
#
_symmetry.space_group_name_H-M   'P 1'
#
loop_
_entity.id
_entity.type
_entity.pdbx_description
1 polymer ?
#
loop_
_entity_poly.entity_id
_entity_poly.type
_entity_poly.pdbx_seq_one_letter_code
_entity_poly.pdbx_strand_id
1 'polypeptide(L)'
;MSKNLYLPIEIKKRELLPKFFLGLNALKKGFNVIIGDKIAISHAIKFFGTGIYFYKSMNFNDTDHIKRIKNKNNIYVVHDEESGATHASKNIFKQFLNIRSSNENIQLIDRFYTWGKFDHSQWIKRFKKQKNKFILTGSPRIDLCNKKIYNKFLRNEINDAKKKI
;
A
#
# COMPACT_ATOMS: atom_id res chain seq x y z
N MET A 1 -13.86 16.36 -8.18
CA MET A 1 -13.67 15.19 -7.29
C MET A 1 -12.84 15.61 -6.09
N SER A 2 -13.27 15.25 -4.89
CA SER A 2 -12.48 15.44 -3.66
C SER A 2 -11.13 14.71 -3.83
N LYS A 3 -10.02 15.40 -3.53
CA LYS A 3 -8.67 14.81 -3.59
C LYS A 3 -8.29 14.13 -2.27
N ASN A 4 -9.20 13.34 -1.70
CA ASN A 4 -8.93 12.62 -0.44
C ASN A 4 -8.07 11.38 -0.70
N LEU A 5 -7.06 11.18 0.15
CA LEU A 5 -6.23 9.98 0.18
C LEU A 5 -6.34 9.35 1.58
N TYR A 6 -6.93 8.16 1.63
CA TYR A 6 -7.12 7.38 2.85
C TYR A 6 -5.97 6.39 3.01
N LEU A 7 -5.24 6.50 4.10
CA LEU A 7 -4.07 5.68 4.43
C LEU A 7 -4.34 4.88 5.72
N PRO A 8 -5.05 3.75 5.64
CA PRO A 8 -5.31 2.90 6.79
C PRO A 8 -4.03 2.23 7.29
N ILE A 9 -3.88 2.12 8.61
CA ILE A 9 -2.77 1.46 9.30
C ILE A 9 -3.32 0.31 10.14
N GLU A 10 -2.74 -0.87 10.02
CA GLU A 10 -3.03 -2.01 10.89
C GLU A 10 -1.86 -2.31 11.84
N ILE A 11 -0.63 -2.28 11.33
CA ILE A 11 0.58 -2.55 12.12
C ILE A 11 1.43 -1.28 12.17
N LYS A 12 1.28 -0.51 13.26
CA LYS A 12 1.93 0.79 13.44
C LYS A 12 3.44 0.75 13.18
N LYS A 13 4.15 -0.23 13.76
CA LYS A 13 5.63 -0.34 13.62
C LYS A 13 6.09 -0.52 12.17
N ARG A 14 5.28 -1.14 11.33
CA ARG A 14 5.62 -1.43 9.94
C ARG A 14 5.10 -0.39 8.95
N GLU A 15 3.89 0.11 9.20
CA GLU A 15 3.12 0.83 8.19
C GLU A 15 3.08 2.34 8.39
N LEU A 16 3.21 2.82 9.64
CA LEU A 16 3.01 4.24 9.93
C LEU A 16 3.99 5.13 9.18
N LEU A 17 5.29 4.87 9.30
CA LEU A 17 6.31 5.74 8.73
C LEU A 17 6.30 5.76 7.19
N PRO A 18 6.20 4.61 6.48
CA PRO A 18 6.05 4.60 5.04
C PRO A 18 4.78 5.32 4.55
N LYS A 19 3.64 5.15 5.23
CA LYS A 19 2.38 5.82 4.88
C LYS A 19 2.42 7.31 5.21
N PHE A 20 3.07 7.69 6.30
CA PHE A 20 3.31 9.10 6.61
C PHE A 20 4.18 9.77 5.52
N PHE A 21 5.27 9.13 5.10
CA PHE A 21 6.11 9.61 4.01
C PHE A 21 5.33 9.74 2.69
N LEU A 22 4.52 8.74 2.34
CA LEU A 22 3.63 8.80 1.18
C LEU A 22 2.63 9.96 1.32
N GLY A 23 2.02 10.11 2.50
CA GLY A 23 1.06 11.18 2.80
C GLY A 23 1.65 12.57 2.66
N LEU A 24 2.87 12.81 3.16
CA LEU A 24 3.57 14.08 2.99
C LEU A 24 3.80 14.43 1.50
N ASN A 25 4.13 13.44 0.68
CA ASN A 25 4.28 13.66 -0.75
C ASN A 25 2.93 13.90 -1.45
N ALA A 26 1.86 13.25 -1.00
CA ALA A 26 0.52 13.48 -1.50
C ALA A 26 -0.01 14.88 -1.14
N LEU A 27 0.24 15.36 0.09
CA LEU A 27 -0.08 16.74 0.50
C LEU A 27 0.55 17.77 -0.43
N LYS A 28 1.82 17.59 -0.81
CA LYS A 28 2.50 18.47 -1.77
C LYS A 28 1.86 18.48 -3.16
N LYS A 29 1.07 17.45 -3.49
CA LYS A 29 0.31 17.32 -4.74
C LYS A 29 -1.15 17.76 -4.58
N GLY A 30 -1.50 18.37 -3.45
CA GLY A 30 -2.83 18.92 -3.18
C GLY A 30 -3.87 17.88 -2.79
N PHE A 31 -3.46 16.73 -2.26
CA PHE A 31 -4.39 15.77 -1.65
C PHE A 31 -4.68 16.15 -0.20
N ASN A 32 -5.91 15.92 0.24
CA ASN A 32 -6.26 15.82 1.65
C ASN A 32 -5.88 14.42 2.13
N VAL A 33 -5.00 14.32 3.11
CA VAL A 33 -4.50 13.03 3.59
C VAL A 33 -5.16 12.67 4.92
N ILE A 34 -5.83 11.53 4.97
CA ILE A 34 -6.49 10.98 6.14
C ILE A 34 -5.76 9.67 6.51
N ILE A 35 -5.06 9.68 7.64
CA ILE A 35 -4.26 8.56 8.11
C ILE A 35 -4.75 8.10 9.48
N GLY A 36 -4.86 6.80 9.71
CA GLY A 36 -5.32 6.25 10.97
C GLY A 36 -5.54 4.75 10.93
N ASP A 37 -6.14 4.21 11.99
CA ASP A 37 -6.54 2.82 12.06
C ASP A 37 -7.53 2.44 10.95
N LYS A 38 -7.48 1.19 10.47
CA LYS A 38 -8.32 0.68 9.37
C LYS A 38 -9.81 0.89 9.61
N ILE A 39 -10.28 0.66 10.84
CA ILE A 39 -11.70 0.80 11.18
C ILE A 39 -12.08 2.28 11.19
N ALA A 40 -11.29 3.11 11.87
CA ALA A 40 -11.49 4.56 11.92
C ALA A 40 -11.50 5.19 10.52
N ILE A 41 -10.57 4.81 9.64
CA ILE A 41 -10.53 5.29 8.24
C ILE A 41 -11.77 4.85 7.47
N SER A 42 -12.26 3.64 7.66
CA SER A 42 -13.50 3.16 7.00
C SER A 42 -14.73 3.97 7.42
N HIS A 43 -14.74 4.47 8.66
CA HIS A 43 -15.78 5.39 9.15
C HIS A 43 -15.56 6.83 8.64
N ALA A 44 -14.31 7.30 8.60
CA ALA A 44 -13.94 8.64 8.15
C ALA A 44 -14.44 8.98 6.74
N ILE A 45 -14.56 7.99 5.86
CA ILE A 45 -15.13 8.15 4.50
C ILE A 45 -16.54 8.76 4.54
N LYS A 46 -17.34 8.50 5.59
CA LYS A 46 -18.69 9.06 5.72
C LYS A 46 -18.66 10.59 5.93
N PHE A 47 -17.60 11.11 6.54
CA PHE A 47 -17.45 12.53 6.89
C PHE A 47 -16.66 13.30 5.83
N PHE A 48 -15.60 12.71 5.28
CA PHE A 48 -14.70 13.37 4.32
C PHE A 48 -15.08 13.11 2.86
N GLY A 49 -16.00 12.16 2.59
CA GLY A 49 -16.47 11.84 1.25
C GLY A 49 -15.57 10.88 0.49
N THR A 50 -15.80 10.78 -0.82
CA THR A 50 -15.07 9.85 -1.69
C THR A 50 -13.62 10.22 -1.89
N GLY A 51 -12.78 9.22 -2.19
CA GLY A 51 -11.36 9.43 -2.42
C GLY A 51 -10.64 8.16 -2.87
N ILE A 52 -9.32 8.18 -2.75
CA ILE A 52 -8.46 7.02 -3.01
C ILE A 52 -8.22 6.31 -1.68
N TYR A 53 -8.62 5.06 -1.59
CA TYR A 53 -8.33 4.18 -0.47
C TYR A 53 -7.10 3.34 -0.80
N PHE A 54 -5.97 3.63 -0.13
CA PHE A 54 -4.67 3.00 -0.38
C PHE A 54 -4.42 1.89 0.63
N TYR A 55 -4.59 0.65 0.21
CA TYR A 55 -4.54 -0.52 1.08
C TYR A 55 -3.34 -1.43 0.80
N LYS A 56 -3.03 -2.29 1.75
CA LYS A 56 -1.84 -3.15 1.74
C LYS A 56 -2.03 -4.52 1.10
N SER A 57 -3.26 -4.92 0.78
CA SER A 57 -3.55 -6.31 0.43
C SER A 57 -4.78 -6.43 -0.46
N MET A 58 -4.83 -7.51 -1.23
CA MET A 58 -6.02 -7.98 -1.95
C MET A 58 -6.21 -9.49 -1.78
N ASN A 59 -5.85 -10.03 -0.61
CA ASN A 59 -6.04 -11.45 -0.34
C ASN A 59 -7.54 -11.81 -0.24
N PHE A 60 -7.82 -13.09 -0.21
CA PHE A 60 -9.19 -13.61 -0.15
C PHE A 60 -10.02 -13.00 1.00
N ASN A 61 -9.43 -12.82 2.17
CA ASN A 61 -10.13 -12.29 3.35
C ASN A 61 -10.51 -10.81 3.24
N ASP A 62 -9.98 -10.09 2.25
CA ASP A 62 -10.26 -8.66 2.07
C ASP A 62 -11.49 -8.39 1.19
N THR A 63 -12.13 -9.41 0.61
CA THR A 63 -13.23 -9.25 -0.37
C THR A 63 -14.35 -8.35 0.13
N ASP A 64 -14.89 -8.62 1.32
CA ASP A 64 -15.98 -7.81 1.88
C ASP A 64 -15.54 -6.39 2.23
N HIS A 65 -14.29 -6.23 2.67
CA HIS A 65 -13.73 -4.93 2.92
C HIS A 65 -13.62 -4.11 1.62
N ILE A 66 -13.09 -4.72 0.55
CA ILE A 66 -12.98 -4.09 -0.76
C ILE A 66 -14.37 -3.67 -1.28
N LYS A 67 -15.35 -4.57 -1.27
CA LYS A 67 -16.73 -4.29 -1.68
C LYS A 67 -17.33 -3.13 -0.90
N ARG A 68 -17.18 -3.12 0.42
CA ARG A 68 -17.70 -2.05 1.29
C ARG A 68 -17.10 -0.68 0.97
N ILE A 69 -15.81 -0.61 0.67
CA ILE A 69 -15.14 0.63 0.28
C ILE A 69 -15.56 1.06 -1.12
N LYS A 70 -15.62 0.12 -2.07
CA LYS A 70 -16.02 0.37 -3.47
C LYS A 70 -17.49 0.81 -3.59
N ASN A 71 -18.39 0.26 -2.80
CA ASN A 71 -19.81 0.64 -2.77
C ASN A 71 -20.04 2.10 -2.36
N LYS A 72 -19.03 2.78 -1.83
CA LYS A 72 -19.03 4.21 -1.51
C LYS A 72 -18.35 5.05 -2.61
N ASN A 73 -18.22 4.52 -3.83
CA ASN A 73 -17.59 5.17 -4.97
C ASN A 73 -16.12 5.60 -4.76
N ASN A 74 -15.39 4.89 -3.91
CA ASN A 74 -13.96 5.11 -3.73
C ASN A 74 -13.14 4.39 -4.79
N ILE A 75 -11.98 4.96 -5.11
CA ILE A 75 -10.93 4.30 -5.87
C ILE A 75 -10.14 3.43 -4.90
N TYR A 76 -10.09 2.13 -5.13
CA TYR A 76 -9.37 1.19 -4.27
C TYR A 76 -8.04 0.80 -4.93
N VAL A 77 -6.94 1.19 -4.31
CA VAL A 77 -5.60 0.87 -4.79
C VAL A 77 -4.85 0.03 -3.77
N VAL A 78 -4.04 -0.88 -4.26
CA VAL A 78 -3.28 -1.83 -3.43
C VAL A 78 -1.79 -1.65 -3.66
N HIS A 79 -1.04 -1.67 -2.57
CA HIS A 79 0.41 -1.81 -2.56
C HIS A 79 0.77 -2.87 -1.53
N ASP A 80 1.15 -4.06 -1.98
CA ASP A 80 1.37 -5.20 -1.08
C ASP A 80 2.57 -4.95 -0.16
N GLU A 81 2.31 -4.75 1.12
CA GLU A 81 3.32 -4.45 2.13
C GLU A 81 4.29 -5.62 2.41
N GLU A 82 3.98 -6.81 1.93
CA GLU A 82 4.75 -8.04 2.17
C GLU A 82 5.48 -8.56 0.93
N SER A 83 5.30 -7.93 -0.24
CA SER A 83 5.94 -8.35 -1.50
C SER A 83 7.47 -8.51 -1.40
N GLY A 84 8.14 -7.62 -0.66
CA GLY A 84 9.59 -7.67 -0.46
C GLY A 84 10.09 -8.74 0.51
N ALA A 85 9.20 -9.42 1.23
CA ALA A 85 9.55 -10.46 2.19
C ALA A 85 9.61 -11.87 1.59
N THR A 86 9.45 -12.00 0.27
CA THR A 86 9.36 -13.28 -0.40
C THR A 86 10.71 -13.81 -0.88
N HIS A 87 10.86 -15.13 -0.83
CA HIS A 87 12.01 -15.82 -1.35
C HIS A 87 12.09 -15.71 -2.89
N ALA A 88 13.30 -15.58 -3.45
CA ALA A 88 13.54 -15.47 -4.89
C ALA A 88 13.18 -16.75 -5.70
N SER A 89 12.89 -17.86 -5.05
CA SER A 89 12.45 -19.10 -5.72
C SER A 89 11.09 -18.88 -6.39
N LYS A 90 11.01 -19.16 -7.70
CA LYS A 90 9.78 -19.03 -8.50
C LYS A 90 8.61 -19.84 -7.93
N ASN A 91 8.87 -21.02 -7.38
CA ASN A 91 7.82 -21.89 -6.84
C ASN A 91 7.25 -21.34 -5.54
N ILE A 92 8.11 -20.86 -4.63
CA ILE A 92 7.68 -20.23 -3.37
C ILE A 92 6.92 -18.94 -3.69
N PHE A 93 7.40 -18.15 -4.63
CA PHE A 93 6.71 -16.93 -5.03
C PHE A 93 5.32 -17.21 -5.64
N LYS A 94 5.17 -18.31 -6.41
CA LYS A 94 3.86 -18.73 -6.94
C LYS A 94 2.88 -19.09 -5.83
N GLN A 95 3.32 -19.80 -4.79
CA GLN A 95 2.52 -20.10 -3.61
C GLN A 95 2.12 -18.82 -2.87
N PHE A 96 3.07 -17.92 -2.67
CA PHE A 96 2.83 -16.60 -2.09
C PHE A 96 1.73 -15.84 -2.85
N LEU A 97 1.82 -15.77 -4.19
CA LEU A 97 0.80 -15.12 -5.01
C LEU A 97 -0.60 -15.75 -4.83
N ASN A 98 -0.66 -17.08 -4.66
CA ASN A 98 -1.93 -17.78 -4.45
C ASN A 98 -2.60 -17.36 -3.14
N ILE A 99 -1.81 -17.22 -2.07
CA ILE A 99 -2.31 -16.80 -0.75
C ILE A 99 -2.68 -15.31 -0.73
N ARG A 100 -1.87 -14.49 -1.40
CA ARG A 100 -1.98 -13.02 -1.37
C ARG A 100 -2.96 -12.43 -2.39
N SER A 101 -3.61 -13.25 -3.20
CA SER A 101 -4.48 -12.76 -4.25
C SER A 101 -5.78 -13.56 -4.38
N SER A 102 -6.81 -12.88 -4.85
CA SER A 102 -8.09 -13.45 -5.21
C SER A 102 -8.46 -13.04 -6.64
N ASN A 103 -8.99 -14.00 -7.42
CA ASN A 103 -9.51 -13.70 -8.76
C ASN A 103 -10.71 -12.74 -8.71
N GLU A 104 -11.47 -12.75 -7.63
CA GLU A 104 -12.55 -11.80 -7.39
C GLU A 104 -11.97 -10.41 -7.08
N ASN A 105 -11.03 -10.33 -6.14
CA ASN A 105 -10.50 -9.06 -5.67
C ASN A 105 -9.74 -8.28 -6.75
N ILE A 106 -9.04 -8.97 -7.67
CA ILE A 106 -8.39 -8.29 -8.78
C ILE A 106 -9.39 -7.60 -9.73
N GLN A 107 -10.63 -8.07 -9.82
CA GLN A 107 -11.68 -7.39 -10.58
C GLN A 107 -12.16 -6.12 -9.87
N LEU A 108 -12.26 -6.16 -8.55
CA LEU A 108 -12.81 -5.08 -7.72
C LEU A 108 -11.86 -3.91 -7.55
N ILE A 109 -10.54 -4.15 -7.42
CA ILE A 109 -9.56 -3.09 -7.23
C ILE A 109 -9.30 -2.30 -8.52
N ASP A 110 -8.89 -1.04 -8.38
CA ASP A 110 -8.62 -0.17 -9.53
C ASP A 110 -7.16 -0.25 -9.98
N ARG A 111 -6.20 -0.30 -9.03
CA ARG A 111 -4.76 -0.38 -9.33
C ARG A 111 -4.05 -1.22 -8.28
N PHE A 112 -2.94 -1.82 -8.71
CA PHE A 112 -2.02 -2.56 -7.86
C PHE A 112 -0.59 -2.07 -8.12
N TYR A 113 0.06 -1.52 -7.12
CA TYR A 113 1.43 -1.05 -7.19
C TYR A 113 2.41 -2.13 -6.77
N THR A 114 3.46 -2.34 -7.53
CA THR A 114 4.44 -3.41 -7.34
C THR A 114 5.81 -2.86 -6.98
N TRP A 115 6.55 -3.62 -6.16
CA TRP A 115 7.81 -3.18 -5.56
C TRP A 115 8.99 -3.15 -6.54
N GLY A 116 9.03 -4.09 -7.48
CA GLY A 116 10.16 -4.24 -8.39
C GLY A 116 9.82 -5.02 -9.65
N LYS A 117 10.76 -5.08 -10.58
CA LYS A 117 10.58 -5.74 -11.90
C LYS A 117 10.21 -7.22 -11.78
N PHE A 118 10.84 -7.94 -10.85
CA PHE A 118 10.55 -9.37 -10.62
C PHE A 118 9.10 -9.55 -10.13
N ASP A 119 8.74 -8.89 -9.04
CA ASP A 119 7.40 -8.90 -8.45
C ASP A 119 6.35 -8.52 -9.51
N HIS A 120 6.53 -7.41 -10.18
CA HIS A 120 5.66 -6.94 -11.27
C HIS A 120 5.45 -7.99 -12.35
N SER A 121 6.52 -8.63 -12.81
CA SER A 121 6.45 -9.66 -13.84
C SER A 121 5.63 -10.89 -13.41
N GLN A 122 5.70 -11.28 -12.13
CA GLN A 122 4.96 -12.42 -11.62
C GLN A 122 3.46 -12.11 -11.48
N TRP A 123 3.12 -10.91 -11.00
CA TRP A 123 1.73 -10.45 -10.93
C TRP A 123 1.07 -10.39 -12.32
N ILE A 124 1.75 -9.84 -13.33
CA ILE A 124 1.26 -9.79 -14.71
C ILE A 124 1.08 -11.19 -15.31
N LYS A 125 2.02 -12.11 -15.04
CA LYS A 125 1.90 -13.51 -15.50
C LYS A 125 0.68 -14.20 -14.93
N ARG A 126 0.36 -13.94 -13.64
CA ARG A 126 -0.80 -14.52 -12.98
C ARG A 126 -2.12 -13.93 -13.49
N PHE A 127 -2.19 -12.61 -13.68
CA PHE A 127 -3.40 -11.88 -14.05
C PHE A 127 -3.28 -11.22 -15.43
N LYS A 128 -3.03 -12.04 -16.46
CA LYS A 128 -2.78 -11.55 -17.83
C LYS A 128 -3.90 -10.64 -18.37
N LYS A 129 -5.17 -10.96 -18.05
CA LYS A 129 -6.33 -10.17 -18.51
C LYS A 129 -6.44 -8.81 -17.82
N GLN A 130 -5.86 -8.67 -16.61
CA GLN A 130 -5.88 -7.44 -15.79
C GLN A 130 -4.51 -6.77 -15.71
N LYS A 131 -3.58 -7.07 -16.64
CA LYS A 131 -2.20 -6.55 -16.64
C LYS A 131 -2.10 -5.03 -16.53
N ASN A 132 -3.09 -4.31 -17.06
CA ASN A 132 -3.18 -2.85 -17.01
C ASN A 132 -3.47 -2.27 -15.62
N LYS A 133 -3.87 -3.11 -14.65
CA LYS A 133 -4.05 -2.69 -13.25
C LYS A 133 -2.74 -2.63 -12.47
N PHE A 134 -1.71 -3.36 -12.93
CA PHE A 134 -0.41 -3.43 -12.26
C PHE A 134 0.51 -2.31 -12.73
N ILE A 135 1.08 -1.57 -11.77
CA ILE A 135 1.98 -0.44 -12.04
C ILE A 135 3.26 -0.66 -11.23
N LEU A 136 4.40 -0.63 -11.92
CA LEU A 136 5.71 -0.71 -11.27
C LEU A 136 6.08 0.66 -10.69
N THR A 137 6.14 0.75 -9.37
CA THR A 137 6.42 2.01 -8.66
C THR A 137 7.62 1.94 -7.72
N GLY A 138 7.92 0.79 -7.17
CA GLY A 138 8.77 0.67 -5.98
C GLY A 138 7.93 0.67 -4.71
N SER A 139 8.57 0.88 -3.55
CA SER A 139 7.90 0.85 -2.24
C SER A 139 8.33 2.02 -1.37
N PRO A 140 7.37 2.78 -0.78
CA PRO A 140 7.68 3.84 0.18
C PRO A 140 8.49 3.35 1.38
N ARG A 141 8.33 2.08 1.76
CA ARG A 141 9.10 1.44 2.83
C ARG A 141 10.58 1.28 2.47
N ILE A 142 10.87 0.91 1.23
CA ILE A 142 12.24 0.78 0.72
C ILE A 142 12.85 2.17 0.47
N ASP A 143 12.05 3.13 0.02
CA ASP A 143 12.52 4.52 -0.16
C ASP A 143 13.04 5.12 1.13
N LEU A 144 12.44 4.78 2.28
CA LEU A 144 12.93 5.20 3.60
C LEU A 144 14.33 4.65 3.95
N CYS A 145 14.79 3.56 3.30
CA CYS A 145 16.15 3.06 3.45
C CYS A 145 17.18 3.88 2.66
N ASN A 146 16.73 4.79 1.78
CA ASN A 146 17.61 5.71 1.08
C ASN A 146 18.24 6.71 2.07
N LYS A 147 19.59 6.75 2.13
CA LYS A 147 20.34 7.57 3.09
C LYS A 147 19.92 9.03 3.10
N LYS A 148 19.58 9.62 1.95
CA LYS A 148 19.13 11.02 1.86
C LYS A 148 17.75 11.22 2.50
N ILE A 149 16.83 10.29 2.31
CA ILE A 149 15.49 10.32 2.88
C ILE A 149 15.58 10.00 4.37
N TYR A 150 16.28 8.95 4.73
CA TYR A 150 16.50 8.48 6.08
C TYR A 150 17.07 9.60 6.98
N ASN A 151 18.16 10.27 6.58
CA ASN A 151 18.76 11.35 7.35
C ASN A 151 17.82 12.54 7.55
N LYS A 152 16.91 12.79 6.62
CA LYS A 152 15.96 13.90 6.72
C LYS A 152 14.82 13.62 7.71
N PHE A 153 14.32 12.39 7.75
CA PHE A 153 13.12 12.01 8.52
C PHE A 153 13.43 11.34 9.86
N LEU A 154 14.58 10.68 10.00
CA LEU A 154 14.93 9.86 11.16
C LEU A 154 16.22 10.33 11.86
N ARG A 155 16.65 11.56 11.60
CA ARG A 155 17.92 12.08 12.13
C ARG A 155 18.00 12.04 13.67
N ASN A 156 16.90 12.38 14.32
CA ASN A 156 16.84 12.40 15.79
C ASN A 156 16.87 10.99 16.36
N GLU A 157 16.08 10.07 15.83
CA GLU A 157 16.02 8.66 16.25
C GLU A 157 17.37 7.98 16.04
N ILE A 158 18.09 8.30 14.97
CA ILE A 158 19.45 7.79 14.72
C ILE A 158 20.45 8.31 15.76
N ASN A 159 20.39 9.60 16.04
CA ASN A 159 21.28 10.20 17.01
C ASN A 159 21.03 9.65 18.42
N ASP A 160 19.77 9.41 18.78
CA ASP A 160 19.40 8.82 20.05
C ASP A 160 19.80 7.33 20.14
N ALA A 161 19.69 6.59 19.05
CA ALA A 161 20.18 5.22 18.97
C ALA A 161 21.71 5.14 19.11
N LYS A 162 22.44 6.04 18.47
CA LYS A 162 23.91 6.10 18.57
C LYS A 162 24.44 6.45 19.96
N LYS A 163 23.66 7.19 20.76
CA LYS A 163 24.01 7.50 22.16
C LYS A 163 23.84 6.32 23.10
N LYS A 164 23.13 5.27 22.69
CA LYS A 164 22.83 4.08 23.51
C LYS A 164 23.79 2.91 23.24
N ILE A 165 24.69 3.04 22.27
CA ILE A 165 25.77 2.09 21.94
C ILE A 165 27.09 2.63 22.51
#